data_80d8d24f8d44137cfce865c12cadb435
#
_entry.id   80d8d24f8d44137cfce865c12cadb435
#
_cell.length_a   1.000
_cell.length_b   1.000
_cell.length_c   1.000
_cell.angle_alpha   90.00
_cell.angle_beta   90.00
_cell.angle_gamma   90.00
#
_symmetry.space_group_name_H-M   'P 1'
#
loop_
_entity.id
_entity.type
_entity.pdbx_description
1 polymer ?
#
loop_
_entity_poly.entity_id
_entity_poly.type
_entity_poly.pdbx_seq_one_letter_code
_entity_poly.pdbx_strand_id
1 'polypeptide(L)'
;FMKHLGGAELNIASEIGQLGLNTAIISKIPTNLLAAFIKNQLNASRVSENYLIEDHSDDSRVGIYYYEYGSYPRKPRVVYDRKHSSINNIEISDVPQTLFYNTRLFHTSGITLGLGGKAQDFAIHCIKEFKKQGTLISFDVNYRANLWTGEEARKCIETILPYVDIFFCSEDTARLTFGKTGTINEIQKSFCEEYPISVVASTERTVITPKKHDFTSIIYSAKEDRYY
;
A
#
# COMPACT_ATOMS: atom_id res chain seq x y z
N PHE A 1 -4.21 17.12 20.49
CA PHE A 1 -4.05 16.20 19.35
C PHE A 1 -2.61 15.67 19.34
N MET A 2 -2.46 14.35 19.20
CA MET A 2 -1.17 13.74 18.90
C MET A 2 -1.00 13.67 17.38
N LYS A 3 0.23 13.89 16.89
CA LYS A 3 0.56 13.82 15.47
C LYS A 3 1.36 12.53 15.21
N HIS A 4 0.94 11.77 14.23
CA HIS A 4 1.65 10.58 13.78
C HIS A 4 1.76 10.63 12.26
N LEU A 5 2.87 10.15 11.74
CA LEU A 5 3.01 9.90 10.32
C LEU A 5 2.32 8.56 10.01
N GLY A 6 1.52 8.53 8.95
CA GLY A 6 0.79 7.33 8.50
C GLY A 6 0.90 7.15 7.01
N GLY A 7 0.51 5.98 6.54
CA GLY A 7 0.52 5.57 5.15
C GLY A 7 0.79 4.09 5.06
N ALA A 8 0.05 3.35 4.24
CA ALA A 8 0.20 1.89 4.16
C ALA A 8 1.62 1.51 3.75
N GLU A 9 2.10 2.06 2.65
CA GLU A 9 3.43 1.82 2.11
C GLU A 9 4.53 2.33 3.06
N LEU A 10 4.29 3.47 3.69
CA LEU A 10 5.24 4.04 4.64
C LEU A 10 5.40 3.20 5.91
N ASN A 11 4.31 2.66 6.43
CA ASN A 11 4.38 1.77 7.59
C ASN A 11 5.26 0.55 7.29
N ILE A 12 5.09 -0.06 6.12
CA ILE A 12 5.92 -1.18 5.66
C ILE A 12 7.37 -0.76 5.50
N ALA A 13 7.64 0.39 4.84
CA ALA A 13 9.00 0.89 4.68
C ALA A 13 9.68 1.16 6.04
N SER A 14 8.94 1.71 7.01
CA SER A 14 9.44 1.99 8.35
C SER A 14 9.81 0.71 9.11
N GLU A 15 8.93 -0.30 9.09
CA GLU A 15 9.21 -1.59 9.74
C GLU A 15 10.43 -2.29 9.12
N ILE A 16 10.50 -2.31 7.79
CA ILE A 16 11.64 -2.91 7.07
C ILE A 16 12.94 -2.13 7.36
N GLY A 17 12.87 -0.80 7.44
CA GLY A 17 14.01 0.05 7.81
C GLY A 17 14.51 -0.23 9.24
N GLN A 18 13.59 -0.44 10.18
CA GLN A 18 13.93 -0.81 11.55
C GLN A 18 14.55 -2.22 11.65
N LEU A 19 14.19 -3.13 10.75
CA LEU A 19 14.84 -4.44 10.60
C LEU A 19 16.24 -4.37 9.97
N GLY A 20 16.72 -3.16 9.63
CA GLY A 20 18.09 -2.93 9.13
C GLY A 20 18.25 -3.03 7.62
N LEU A 21 17.17 -3.08 6.85
CA LEU A 21 17.22 -3.04 5.39
C LEU A 21 17.13 -1.59 4.88
N ASN A 22 17.75 -1.33 3.73
CA ASN A 22 17.65 -0.03 3.08
C ASN A 22 16.26 0.14 2.45
N THR A 23 15.54 1.16 2.88
CA THR A 23 14.22 1.50 2.39
C THR A 23 14.13 2.96 1.97
N ALA A 24 13.27 3.25 1.01
CA ALA A 24 12.94 4.59 0.56
C ALA A 24 11.44 4.69 0.30
N ILE A 25 10.91 5.91 0.35
CA ILE A 25 9.52 6.19 -0.02
C ILE A 25 9.50 7.07 -1.27
N ILE A 26 8.60 6.75 -2.20
CA ILE A 26 8.28 7.62 -3.34
C ILE A 26 6.96 8.30 -3.01
N SER A 27 6.97 9.62 -2.89
CA SER A 27 5.76 10.39 -2.59
C SER A 27 5.97 11.85 -2.98
N LYS A 28 4.87 12.61 -3.07
CA LYS A 28 4.90 14.06 -3.31
C LYS A 28 4.27 14.79 -2.13
N ILE A 29 4.98 15.75 -1.58
CA ILE A 29 4.62 16.49 -0.37
C ILE A 29 4.77 17.99 -0.57
N PRO A 30 4.02 18.84 0.15
CA PRO A 30 4.21 20.30 0.09
C PRO A 30 5.56 20.71 0.68
N THR A 31 5.88 22.01 0.57
CA THR A 31 7.12 22.62 1.10
C THR A 31 6.90 23.39 2.41
N ASN A 32 5.93 23.01 3.20
CA ASN A 32 5.55 23.68 4.46
C ASN A 32 6.10 22.95 5.71
N LEU A 33 5.74 23.44 6.90
CA LEU A 33 6.19 22.86 8.17
C LEU A 33 5.73 21.41 8.39
N LEU A 34 4.65 20.96 7.75
CA LEU A 34 4.25 19.55 7.82
C LEU A 34 5.21 18.65 7.03
N ALA A 35 5.78 19.16 5.94
CA ALA A 35 6.83 18.44 5.21
C ALA A 35 8.07 18.22 6.08
N ALA A 36 8.50 19.23 6.85
CA ALA A 36 9.60 19.08 7.79
C ALA A 36 9.31 18.00 8.85
N PHE A 37 8.08 17.95 9.36
CA PHE A 37 7.66 16.89 10.26
C PHE A 37 7.74 15.51 9.59
N ILE A 38 7.26 15.37 8.35
CA ILE A 38 7.33 14.12 7.58
C ILE A 38 8.78 13.67 7.42
N LYS A 39 9.68 14.54 6.94
CA LYS A 39 11.11 14.25 6.76
C LYS A 39 11.77 13.78 8.05
N ASN A 40 11.51 14.46 9.16
CA ASN A 40 12.02 14.06 10.47
C ASN A 40 11.54 12.67 10.91
N GLN A 41 10.28 12.32 10.64
CA GLN A 41 9.74 10.99 10.98
C GLN A 41 10.31 9.90 10.07
N LEU A 42 10.52 10.18 8.77
CA LEU A 42 11.20 9.26 7.85
C LEU A 42 12.61 8.93 8.35
N ASN A 43 13.39 9.96 8.68
CA ASN A 43 14.75 9.80 9.21
C ASN A 43 14.76 8.99 10.51
N ALA A 44 13.84 9.27 11.45
CA ALA A 44 13.70 8.52 12.69
C ALA A 44 13.37 7.03 12.44
N SER A 45 12.66 6.73 11.36
CA SER A 45 12.28 5.37 10.95
C SER A 45 13.28 4.72 9.98
N ARG A 46 14.43 5.37 9.71
CA ARG A 46 15.46 4.90 8.76
C ARG A 46 14.95 4.71 7.33
N VAL A 47 13.95 5.48 6.92
CA VAL A 47 13.44 5.51 5.55
C VAL A 47 14.06 6.66 4.80
N SER A 48 14.70 6.39 3.66
CA SER A 48 15.31 7.41 2.82
C SER A 48 14.26 8.32 2.17
N GLU A 49 14.53 9.62 2.18
CA GLU A 49 13.73 10.66 1.53
C GLU A 49 14.19 11.01 0.11
N ASN A 50 15.16 10.27 -0.45
CA ASN A 50 15.78 10.60 -1.75
C ASN A 50 14.80 10.67 -2.92
N TYR A 51 13.62 10.06 -2.79
CA TYR A 51 12.56 10.06 -3.82
C TYR A 51 11.29 10.78 -3.33
N LEU A 52 11.45 11.64 -2.33
CA LEU A 52 10.38 12.50 -1.85
C LEU A 52 10.37 13.78 -2.70
N ILE A 53 9.29 13.96 -3.48
CA ILE A 53 9.13 15.08 -4.41
C ILE A 53 8.49 16.25 -3.66
N GLU A 54 9.05 17.44 -3.84
CA GLU A 54 8.49 18.68 -3.29
C GLU A 54 7.48 19.29 -4.26
N ASP A 55 6.28 19.55 -3.74
CA ASP A 55 5.20 20.22 -4.45
C ASP A 55 5.21 21.71 -4.10
N HIS A 56 5.61 22.53 -5.06
CA HIS A 56 5.73 23.99 -4.91
C HIS A 56 4.46 24.74 -5.34
N SER A 57 3.36 24.05 -5.65
CA SER A 57 2.11 24.70 -6.00
C SER A 57 1.46 25.39 -4.79
N ASP A 58 0.74 26.48 -5.04
CA ASP A 58 0.12 27.30 -3.98
C ASP A 58 -0.93 26.53 -3.18
N ASP A 59 -1.57 25.53 -3.78
CA ASP A 59 -2.57 24.66 -3.18
C ASP A 59 -1.99 23.34 -2.62
N SER A 60 -0.65 23.24 -2.59
CA SER A 60 0.03 22.04 -2.10
C SER A 60 -0.31 21.72 -0.65
N ARG A 61 -0.67 20.46 -0.37
CA ARG A 61 -1.07 20.02 0.95
C ARG A 61 -0.78 18.55 1.22
N VAL A 62 -0.65 18.21 2.49
CA VAL A 62 -0.59 16.82 2.95
C VAL A 62 -2.00 16.25 3.10
N GLY A 63 -2.20 14.99 2.73
CA GLY A 63 -3.40 14.26 3.12
C GLY A 63 -3.38 13.99 4.62
N ILE A 64 -4.49 14.27 5.30
CA ILE A 64 -4.63 14.10 6.74
C ILE A 64 -5.80 13.14 7.02
N TYR A 65 -5.71 12.38 8.08
CA TYR A 65 -6.85 11.72 8.66
C TYR A 65 -6.91 11.97 10.17
N TYR A 66 -8.11 12.03 10.68
CA TYR A 66 -8.39 12.21 12.10
C TYR A 66 -8.91 10.89 12.65
N TYR A 67 -8.19 10.32 13.61
CA TYR A 67 -8.59 9.11 14.30
C TYR A 67 -9.19 9.47 15.66
N GLU A 68 -10.46 9.15 15.84
CA GLU A 68 -11.17 9.33 17.10
C GLU A 68 -11.24 7.97 17.82
N TYR A 69 -10.64 7.90 19.00
CA TYR A 69 -10.72 6.68 19.81
C TYR A 69 -12.16 6.44 20.26
N GLY A 70 -12.61 5.21 20.08
CA GLY A 70 -13.91 4.77 20.61
C GLY A 70 -13.82 4.46 22.10
N SER A 71 -14.96 4.65 22.79
CA SER A 71 -15.19 4.12 24.13
C SER A 71 -16.55 3.42 24.12
N TYR A 72 -16.61 2.20 24.69
CA TYR A 72 -17.86 1.45 24.70
C TYR A 72 -19.05 2.31 25.14
N PRO A 73 -20.18 2.27 24.42
CA PRO A 73 -20.49 1.44 23.25
C PRO A 73 -20.07 2.05 21.89
N ARG A 74 -19.48 3.24 21.88
CA ARG A 74 -19.10 3.96 20.66
C ARG A 74 -17.84 3.35 20.01
N LYS A 75 -17.97 3.00 18.73
CA LYS A 75 -16.84 2.50 17.93
C LYS A 75 -15.85 3.62 17.59
N PRO A 76 -14.56 3.33 17.38
CA PRO A 76 -13.61 4.31 16.85
C PRO A 76 -14.06 4.80 15.47
N ARG A 77 -13.70 6.04 15.14
CA ARG A 77 -14.07 6.69 13.88
C ARG A 77 -12.84 7.29 13.22
N VAL A 78 -12.77 7.16 11.89
CA VAL A 78 -11.76 7.82 11.08
C VAL A 78 -12.43 8.79 10.12
N VAL A 79 -11.93 10.03 10.09
CA VAL A 79 -12.34 11.05 9.12
C VAL A 79 -11.14 11.35 8.24
N TYR A 80 -11.29 11.16 6.93
CA TYR A 80 -10.25 11.42 5.95
C TYR A 80 -10.39 12.80 5.33
N ASP A 81 -9.29 13.55 5.33
CA ASP A 81 -9.11 14.81 4.62
C ASP A 81 -7.87 14.68 3.70
N ARG A 82 -8.02 13.95 2.58
CA ARG A 82 -6.93 13.59 1.66
C ARG A 82 -7.18 13.94 0.20
N LYS A 83 -8.34 14.50 -0.13
CA LYS A 83 -8.61 14.98 -1.48
C LYS A 83 -7.66 16.12 -1.83
N HIS A 84 -7.22 16.15 -3.08
CA HIS A 84 -6.32 17.19 -3.60
C HIS A 84 -5.02 17.37 -2.81
N SER A 85 -4.54 16.32 -2.11
CA SER A 85 -3.21 16.34 -1.52
C SER A 85 -2.14 16.21 -2.60
N SER A 86 -0.93 16.68 -2.32
CA SER A 86 0.18 16.75 -3.29
C SER A 86 0.46 15.43 -4.00
N ILE A 87 0.28 14.28 -3.33
CA ILE A 87 0.44 12.97 -3.96
C ILE A 87 -0.51 12.73 -5.15
N ASN A 88 -1.69 13.37 -5.18
CA ASN A 88 -2.60 13.22 -6.32
C ASN A 88 -2.07 13.91 -7.59
N ASN A 89 -1.07 14.77 -7.45
CA ASN A 89 -0.44 15.50 -8.55
C ASN A 89 0.94 14.94 -8.93
N ILE A 90 1.30 13.74 -8.45
CA ILE A 90 2.55 13.09 -8.82
C ILE A 90 2.53 12.69 -10.30
N GLU A 91 3.66 12.91 -10.99
CA GLU A 91 3.83 12.60 -12.40
C GLU A 91 5.07 11.73 -12.63
N ILE A 92 5.07 11.00 -13.73
CA ILE A 92 6.20 10.12 -14.12
C ILE A 92 7.49 10.92 -14.27
N SER A 93 7.40 12.17 -14.72
CA SER A 93 8.52 13.08 -14.86
C SER A 93 9.13 13.55 -13.54
N ASP A 94 8.42 13.38 -12.43
CA ASP A 94 8.90 13.83 -11.11
C ASP A 94 10.05 12.94 -10.56
N VAL A 95 10.21 11.72 -11.09
CA VAL A 95 11.22 10.77 -10.62
C VAL A 95 12.30 10.51 -11.67
N PRO A 96 13.58 10.39 -11.25
CA PRO A 96 14.65 10.08 -12.17
C PRO A 96 14.56 8.61 -12.65
N GLN A 97 14.95 8.35 -13.89
CA GLN A 97 14.98 7.00 -14.45
C GLN A 97 15.90 6.04 -13.65
N THR A 98 16.92 6.60 -12.99
CA THR A 98 17.84 5.82 -12.14
C THR A 98 17.14 5.16 -10.94
N LEU A 99 15.95 5.62 -10.53
CA LEU A 99 15.12 4.99 -9.50
C LEU A 99 14.89 3.50 -9.79
N PHE A 100 14.69 3.13 -11.04
CA PHE A 100 14.27 1.78 -11.42
C PHE A 100 15.40 0.75 -11.44
N TYR A 101 16.69 1.14 -11.44
CA TYR A 101 17.80 0.22 -11.70
C TYR A 101 18.35 -0.52 -10.47
N ASN A 102 18.21 0.01 -9.26
CA ASN A 102 18.86 -0.53 -8.06
C ASN A 102 17.88 -0.93 -6.96
N THR A 103 16.67 -1.33 -7.34
CA THR A 103 15.61 -1.70 -6.40
C THR A 103 15.38 -3.21 -6.44
N ARG A 104 15.48 -3.88 -5.29
CA ARG A 104 15.22 -5.32 -5.17
C ARG A 104 13.74 -5.65 -5.08
N LEU A 105 12.98 -4.78 -4.40
CA LEU A 105 11.55 -4.93 -4.18
C LEU A 105 10.87 -3.57 -4.23
N PHE A 106 9.81 -3.47 -5.00
CA PHE A 106 8.87 -2.35 -5.01
C PHE A 106 7.55 -2.78 -4.41
N HIS A 107 7.08 -2.04 -3.40
CA HIS A 107 5.78 -2.28 -2.77
C HIS A 107 4.83 -1.10 -2.99
N THR A 108 3.58 -1.39 -3.31
CA THR A 108 2.49 -0.42 -3.36
C THR A 108 1.15 -1.08 -2.98
N SER A 109 0.10 -0.30 -2.85
CA SER A 109 -1.19 -0.81 -2.41
C SER A 109 -2.37 -0.30 -3.22
N GLY A 110 -3.51 -0.95 -3.04
CA GLY A 110 -4.79 -0.52 -3.60
C GLY A 110 -5.25 0.86 -3.08
N ILE A 111 -4.67 1.37 -2.00
CA ILE A 111 -4.95 2.75 -1.57
C ILE A 111 -4.38 3.73 -2.59
N THR A 112 -3.13 3.55 -3.01
CA THR A 112 -2.48 4.41 -4.01
C THR A 112 -3.20 4.33 -5.35
N LEU A 113 -3.54 3.12 -5.81
CA LEU A 113 -4.34 2.95 -7.03
C LEU A 113 -5.73 3.59 -6.92
N GLY A 114 -6.38 3.46 -5.77
CA GLY A 114 -7.71 4.00 -5.50
C GLY A 114 -7.79 5.53 -5.37
N LEU A 115 -6.63 6.24 -5.32
CA LEU A 115 -6.61 7.70 -5.44
C LEU A 115 -7.06 8.16 -6.83
N GLY A 116 -6.90 7.30 -7.84
CA GLY A 116 -7.25 7.61 -9.22
C GLY A 116 -6.31 8.60 -9.90
N GLY A 117 -6.64 8.97 -11.15
CA GLY A 117 -5.92 10.00 -11.91
C GLY A 117 -4.42 9.80 -11.97
N LYS A 118 -3.64 10.88 -11.85
CA LYS A 118 -2.18 10.86 -11.96
C LYS A 118 -1.50 9.91 -10.98
N ALA A 119 -1.99 9.80 -9.74
CA ALA A 119 -1.41 8.90 -8.74
C ALA A 119 -1.58 7.43 -9.14
N GLN A 120 -2.74 7.05 -9.68
CA GLN A 120 -2.98 5.70 -10.20
C GLN A 120 -2.09 5.39 -11.40
N ASP A 121 -2.03 6.32 -12.38
CA ASP A 121 -1.22 6.16 -13.58
C ASP A 121 0.28 6.04 -13.24
N PHE A 122 0.74 6.85 -12.30
CA PHE A 122 2.11 6.80 -11.79
C PHE A 122 2.42 5.45 -11.13
N ALA A 123 1.55 4.96 -10.25
CA ALA A 123 1.77 3.68 -9.58
C ALA A 123 1.79 2.51 -10.56
N ILE A 124 0.88 2.48 -11.55
CA ILE A 124 0.86 1.46 -12.59
C ILE A 124 2.13 1.52 -13.45
N HIS A 125 2.59 2.73 -13.79
CA HIS A 125 3.85 2.92 -14.50
C HIS A 125 5.03 2.38 -13.70
N CYS A 126 5.14 2.73 -12.42
CA CYS A 126 6.20 2.23 -11.53
C CYS A 126 6.21 0.70 -11.45
N ILE A 127 5.05 0.05 -11.27
CA ILE A 127 4.95 -1.41 -11.25
C ILE A 127 5.58 -2.02 -12.52
N LYS A 128 5.22 -1.49 -13.69
CA LYS A 128 5.69 -1.99 -14.99
C LYS A 128 7.18 -1.73 -15.20
N GLU A 129 7.67 -0.53 -14.88
CA GLU A 129 9.08 -0.18 -15.08
C GLU A 129 10.00 -0.95 -14.10
N PHE A 130 9.65 -1.04 -12.83
CA PHE A 130 10.38 -1.87 -11.87
C PHE A 130 10.41 -3.33 -12.31
N LYS A 131 9.28 -3.89 -12.77
CA LYS A 131 9.21 -5.27 -13.25
C LYS A 131 10.11 -5.52 -14.46
N LYS A 132 10.20 -4.59 -15.40
CA LYS A 132 11.12 -4.67 -16.55
C LYS A 132 12.60 -4.77 -16.13
N GLN A 133 12.96 -4.18 -14.99
CA GLN A 133 14.32 -4.23 -14.45
C GLN A 133 14.57 -5.46 -13.55
N GLY A 134 13.61 -6.39 -13.45
CA GLY A 134 13.75 -7.60 -12.65
C GLY A 134 13.48 -7.39 -11.15
N THR A 135 12.95 -6.22 -10.76
CA THR A 135 12.52 -5.93 -9.39
C THR A 135 11.32 -6.78 -9.01
N LEU A 136 11.31 -7.35 -7.81
CA LEU A 136 10.14 -8.02 -7.25
C LEU A 136 9.04 -7.01 -6.95
N ILE A 137 7.83 -7.31 -7.40
CA ILE A 137 6.66 -6.47 -7.17
C ILE A 137 5.81 -7.06 -6.03
N SER A 138 5.63 -6.28 -4.99
CA SER A 138 4.77 -6.59 -3.85
C SER A 138 3.56 -5.67 -3.86
N PHE A 139 2.36 -6.25 -3.78
CA PHE A 139 1.11 -5.50 -3.84
C PHE A 139 0.13 -5.94 -2.76
N ASP A 140 -0.40 -4.96 -1.99
CA ASP A 140 -1.48 -5.18 -1.04
C ASP A 140 -2.79 -4.59 -1.59
N VAL A 141 -3.82 -5.41 -1.75
CA VAL A 141 -5.14 -4.94 -2.20
C VAL A 141 -5.69 -3.84 -1.32
N ASN A 142 -5.51 -3.95 -0.02
CA ASN A 142 -5.82 -2.92 0.99
C ASN A 142 -7.09 -2.13 0.67
N TYR A 143 -8.17 -2.85 0.33
CA TYR A 143 -9.41 -2.29 -0.19
C TYR A 143 -10.01 -1.23 0.73
N ARG A 144 -10.45 -0.14 0.14
CA ARG A 144 -11.10 0.96 0.86
C ARG A 144 -12.36 1.41 0.10
N ALA A 145 -13.54 1.05 0.61
CA ALA A 145 -14.83 1.39 0.00
C ALA A 145 -15.09 2.91 -0.15
N ASN A 146 -14.35 3.76 0.55
CA ASN A 146 -14.43 5.20 0.40
C ASN A 146 -13.55 5.80 -0.71
N LEU A 147 -12.79 4.97 -1.42
CA LEU A 147 -12.00 5.37 -2.59
C LEU A 147 -12.67 4.92 -3.90
N TRP A 148 -13.12 3.67 -3.93
CA TRP A 148 -13.67 3.03 -5.13
C TRP A 148 -14.61 1.88 -4.76
N THR A 149 -15.40 1.45 -5.71
CA THR A 149 -16.23 0.24 -5.60
C THR A 149 -15.38 -1.02 -5.77
N GLY A 150 -15.92 -2.18 -5.34
CA GLY A 150 -15.25 -3.46 -5.57
C GLY A 150 -15.00 -3.77 -7.04
N GLU A 151 -15.92 -3.39 -7.93
CA GLU A 151 -15.79 -3.57 -9.38
C GLU A 151 -14.70 -2.68 -9.98
N GLU A 152 -14.63 -1.41 -9.60
CA GLU A 152 -13.56 -0.49 -10.02
C GLU A 152 -12.20 -0.98 -9.53
N ALA A 153 -12.12 -1.40 -8.27
CA ALA A 153 -10.92 -1.98 -7.70
C ALA A 153 -10.46 -3.22 -8.48
N ARG A 154 -11.38 -4.15 -8.75
CA ARG A 154 -11.11 -5.35 -9.54
C ARG A 154 -10.54 -5.01 -10.90
N LYS A 155 -11.26 -4.17 -11.69
CA LYS A 155 -10.85 -3.79 -13.04
C LYS A 155 -9.44 -3.19 -13.07
N CYS A 156 -9.12 -2.32 -12.13
CA CYS A 156 -7.81 -1.71 -12.03
C CYS A 156 -6.73 -2.73 -11.61
N ILE A 157 -6.97 -3.48 -10.54
CA ILE A 157 -5.98 -4.41 -9.97
C ILE A 157 -5.67 -5.55 -10.94
N GLU A 158 -6.66 -6.11 -11.63
CA GLU A 158 -6.44 -7.16 -12.64
C GLU A 158 -5.45 -6.71 -13.75
N THR A 159 -5.33 -5.41 -14.04
CA THR A 159 -4.35 -4.91 -15.01
C THR A 159 -2.90 -5.01 -14.54
N ILE A 160 -2.69 -5.09 -13.23
CA ILE A 160 -1.34 -5.12 -12.64
C ILE A 160 -0.96 -6.50 -12.11
N LEU A 161 -1.91 -7.40 -11.86
CA LEU A 161 -1.63 -8.75 -11.35
C LEU A 161 -0.63 -9.55 -12.19
N PRO A 162 -0.58 -9.42 -13.54
CA PRO A 162 0.47 -10.07 -14.34
C PRO A 162 1.92 -9.67 -14.01
N TYR A 163 2.11 -8.58 -13.25
CA TYR A 163 3.43 -8.07 -12.86
C TYR A 163 3.77 -8.36 -11.40
N VAL A 164 2.79 -8.82 -10.60
CA VAL A 164 2.93 -8.98 -9.15
C VAL A 164 3.58 -10.33 -8.80
N ASP A 165 4.57 -10.30 -7.91
CA ASP A 165 5.24 -11.49 -7.39
C ASP A 165 4.74 -11.88 -5.99
N ILE A 166 4.46 -10.89 -5.13
CA ILE A 166 3.98 -11.06 -3.75
C ILE A 166 2.66 -10.32 -3.61
N PHE A 167 1.61 -11.05 -3.27
CA PHE A 167 0.26 -10.52 -3.23
C PHE A 167 -0.36 -10.63 -1.84
N PHE A 168 -0.82 -9.51 -1.29
CA PHE A 168 -1.53 -9.47 -0.02
C PHE A 168 -3.01 -9.21 -0.28
N CYS A 169 -3.85 -10.15 0.17
CA CYS A 169 -5.29 -10.04 0.04
C CYS A 169 -5.98 -10.78 1.18
N SER A 170 -6.83 -10.10 1.95
CA SER A 170 -7.66 -10.78 2.95
C SER A 170 -8.76 -11.62 2.27
N GLU A 171 -9.26 -12.64 2.97
CA GLU A 171 -10.34 -13.50 2.47
C GLU A 171 -11.58 -12.68 2.09
N ASP A 172 -12.01 -11.76 2.95
CA ASP A 172 -13.17 -10.90 2.70
C ASP A 172 -12.98 -10.06 1.44
N THR A 173 -11.78 -9.50 1.25
CA THR A 173 -11.45 -8.70 0.06
C THR A 173 -11.41 -9.57 -1.20
N ALA A 174 -10.86 -10.78 -1.13
CA ALA A 174 -10.83 -11.70 -2.26
C ALA A 174 -12.25 -12.07 -2.72
N ARG A 175 -13.15 -12.32 -1.78
CA ARG A 175 -14.57 -12.60 -2.08
C ARG A 175 -15.28 -11.37 -2.65
N LEU A 176 -15.14 -10.22 -1.99
CA LEU A 176 -15.85 -8.99 -2.36
C LEU A 176 -15.38 -8.44 -3.70
N THR A 177 -14.06 -8.38 -3.91
CA THR A 177 -13.45 -7.71 -5.06
C THR A 177 -13.30 -8.64 -6.25
N PHE A 178 -12.84 -9.89 -6.03
CA PHE A 178 -12.51 -10.82 -7.11
C PHE A 178 -13.54 -11.95 -7.28
N GLY A 179 -14.58 -11.99 -6.43
CA GLY A 179 -15.61 -13.03 -6.51
C GLY A 179 -15.10 -14.43 -6.16
N LYS A 180 -13.98 -14.53 -5.43
CA LYS A 180 -13.40 -15.82 -5.06
C LYS A 180 -14.29 -16.58 -4.09
N THR A 181 -14.28 -17.91 -4.20
CA THR A 181 -15.06 -18.85 -3.38
C THR A 181 -14.14 -19.95 -2.83
N GLY A 182 -14.64 -20.72 -1.88
CA GLY A 182 -13.85 -21.79 -1.23
C GLY A 182 -13.18 -21.34 0.07
N THR A 183 -12.28 -22.15 0.59
CA THR A 183 -11.46 -21.86 1.78
C THR A 183 -10.37 -20.84 1.47
N ILE A 184 -9.80 -20.21 2.49
CA ILE A 184 -8.70 -19.26 2.30
C ILE A 184 -7.50 -19.88 1.57
N ASN A 185 -7.22 -21.15 1.82
CA ASN A 185 -6.14 -21.89 1.15
C ASN A 185 -6.42 -22.05 -0.35
N GLU A 186 -7.65 -22.44 -0.72
CA GLU A 186 -8.07 -22.55 -2.12
C GLU A 186 -8.03 -21.18 -2.82
N ILE A 187 -8.47 -20.12 -2.14
CA ILE A 187 -8.42 -18.75 -2.65
C ILE A 187 -6.98 -18.34 -2.94
N GLN A 188 -6.05 -18.54 -1.99
CA GLN A 188 -4.63 -18.18 -2.18
C GLN A 188 -4.02 -18.96 -3.35
N LYS A 189 -4.25 -20.25 -3.43
CA LYS A 189 -3.76 -21.10 -4.52
C LYS A 189 -4.30 -20.64 -5.87
N SER A 190 -5.59 -20.31 -5.96
CA SER A 190 -6.22 -19.86 -7.20
C SER A 190 -5.61 -18.58 -7.77
N PHE A 191 -5.11 -17.66 -6.94
CA PHE A 191 -4.39 -16.48 -7.43
C PHE A 191 -3.06 -16.85 -8.09
N CYS A 192 -2.33 -17.82 -7.53
CA CYS A 192 -1.08 -18.30 -8.14
C CYS A 192 -1.31 -19.12 -9.42
N GLU A 193 -2.47 -19.77 -9.55
CA GLU A 193 -2.84 -20.52 -10.76
C GLU A 193 -3.29 -19.58 -11.89
N GLU A 194 -3.92 -18.46 -11.57
CA GLU A 194 -4.42 -17.48 -12.55
C GLU A 194 -3.37 -16.45 -12.98
N TYR A 195 -2.41 -16.13 -12.09
CA TYR A 195 -1.42 -15.08 -12.30
C TYR A 195 -0.01 -15.58 -11.92
N PRO A 196 1.06 -14.96 -12.42
CA PRO A 196 2.45 -15.36 -12.12
C PRO A 196 2.90 -14.96 -10.69
N ILE A 197 1.99 -15.06 -9.73
CA ILE A 197 2.22 -14.71 -8.33
C ILE A 197 2.94 -15.87 -7.66
N SER A 198 4.08 -15.58 -7.01
CA SER A 198 4.90 -16.58 -6.32
C SER A 198 4.48 -16.78 -4.86
N VAL A 199 3.95 -15.73 -4.22
CA VAL A 199 3.55 -15.74 -2.82
C VAL A 199 2.24 -14.99 -2.64
N VAL A 200 1.27 -15.63 -1.98
CA VAL A 200 0.04 -14.97 -1.53
C VAL A 200 -0.02 -14.99 -0.02
N ALA A 201 -0.25 -13.83 0.60
CA ALA A 201 -0.39 -13.68 2.03
C ALA A 201 -1.77 -13.11 2.39
N SER A 202 -2.38 -13.68 3.41
CA SER A 202 -3.67 -13.24 3.95
C SER A 202 -3.57 -13.10 5.46
N THR A 203 -4.35 -12.18 6.01
CA THR A 203 -4.50 -12.04 7.46
C THR A 203 -5.93 -12.36 7.86
N GLU A 204 -6.07 -13.11 8.93
CA GLU A 204 -7.32 -13.34 9.61
C GLU A 204 -7.30 -12.59 10.95
N ARG A 205 -8.39 -11.90 11.26
CA ARG A 205 -8.53 -11.14 12.48
C ARG A 205 -9.74 -11.57 13.27
N THR A 206 -9.52 -12.07 14.47
CA THR A 206 -10.58 -12.38 15.43
C THR A 206 -10.67 -11.30 16.49
N VAL A 207 -11.83 -10.67 16.62
CA VAL A 207 -12.08 -9.62 17.63
C VAL A 207 -12.53 -10.30 18.92
N ILE A 208 -11.67 -10.32 19.94
CA ILE A 208 -11.98 -10.86 21.27
C ILE A 208 -12.70 -9.79 22.10
N THR A 209 -12.15 -8.57 22.14
CA THR A 209 -12.77 -7.39 22.76
C THR A 209 -12.44 -6.15 21.90
N PRO A 210 -13.07 -4.99 22.14
CA PRO A 210 -12.73 -3.76 21.42
C PRO A 210 -11.24 -3.34 21.48
N LYS A 211 -10.50 -3.86 22.46
CA LYS A 211 -9.06 -3.58 22.68
C LYS A 211 -8.15 -4.78 22.49
N LYS A 212 -8.72 -5.98 22.28
CA LYS A 212 -7.94 -7.22 22.12
C LYS A 212 -8.39 -7.94 20.86
N HIS A 213 -7.45 -8.16 19.97
CA HIS A 213 -7.65 -8.86 18.72
C HIS A 213 -6.58 -9.92 18.56
N ASP A 214 -6.95 -11.07 18.06
CA ASP A 214 -6.00 -12.09 17.63
C ASP A 214 -5.83 -11.95 16.10
N PHE A 215 -4.58 -12.04 15.64
CA PHE A 215 -4.24 -12.03 14.23
C PHE A 215 -3.50 -13.30 13.87
N THR A 216 -3.91 -13.91 12.77
CA THR A 216 -3.22 -15.02 12.15
C THR A 216 -2.85 -14.63 10.73
N SER A 217 -1.64 -14.97 10.30
CA SER A 217 -1.21 -14.83 8.92
C SER A 217 -1.11 -16.20 8.29
N ILE A 218 -1.65 -16.35 7.09
CA ILE A 218 -1.55 -17.55 6.27
C ILE A 218 -0.81 -17.13 5.00
N ILE A 219 0.28 -17.82 4.68
CA ILE A 219 1.12 -17.51 3.51
C ILE A 219 1.20 -18.77 2.65
N TYR A 220 0.85 -18.67 1.37
CA TYR A 220 1.05 -19.72 0.38
C TYR A 220 2.23 -19.40 -0.51
N SER A 221 3.16 -20.34 -0.63
CA SER A 221 4.29 -20.31 -1.57
C SER A 221 3.99 -21.23 -2.74
N ALA A 222 3.81 -20.66 -3.94
CA ALA A 222 3.56 -21.45 -5.16
C ALA A 222 4.75 -22.32 -5.54
N LYS A 223 5.98 -21.83 -5.29
CA LYS A 223 7.22 -22.57 -5.59
C LYS A 223 7.34 -23.85 -4.77
N GLU A 224 6.87 -23.84 -3.53
CA GLU A 224 6.99 -24.95 -2.59
C GLU A 224 5.69 -25.74 -2.47
N ASP A 225 4.59 -25.26 -3.08
CA ASP A 225 3.20 -25.76 -2.92
C ASP A 225 2.85 -25.97 -1.44
N ARG A 226 3.18 -24.96 -0.61
CA ARG A 226 3.11 -25.07 0.85
C ARG A 226 2.52 -23.82 1.51
N TYR A 227 1.80 -24.05 2.60
CA TYR A 227 1.26 -23.03 3.51
C TYR A 227 2.11 -22.89 4.77
N TYR A 228 2.22 -21.67 5.24
CA TYR A 228 2.93 -21.27 6.46
C TYR A 228 2.01 -20.48 7.39
#